data_d78b0ce7234b073fbc757de7bef4d295
#
_entry.id   d78b0ce7234b073fbc757de7bef4d295
#
_cell.length_a   1.000
_cell.length_b   1.000
_cell.length_c   1.000
_cell.angle_alpha   90.00
_cell.angle_beta   90.00
_cell.angle_gamma   90.00
#
_symmetry.space_group_name_H-M   'P 1'
#
loop_
_entity.id
_entity.type
_entity.pdbx_description
1 polymer ?
#
loop_
_entity_poly.entity_id
_entity_poly.type
_entity_poly.pdbx_seq_one_letter_code
_entity_poly.pdbx_strand_id
1 'polypeptide(L)'
;MDGAKVTSIDEINSFAKLKEVADDIQSRLAEVSEAAGPEYDLKGAFTSAGMDSSSDWRFKTHLANLPIYYEYKADGIGSTDAIKGTYLDNYKQIWDLYTTDSTCEGSMLASKTGDDATAEIGLGEAVFYQNGTWAYNDIINAGVLTDDDLGMMPIYIGVDGEENQGLCTGSENYWCVNKNASEEDIQATLDFMKWVVESDEGRDMLANQMGFVTPFTTFADYLPDNPLVKANAEYTEAGKTPVSW
;
A
#
# COMPACT_ATOMS: atom_id res chain seq x y z
N MET A 1 3.60 16.93 8.33
CA MET A 1 4.47 16.00 9.10
C MET A 1 5.17 16.74 10.25
N ASP A 2 4.36 17.25 11.14
CA ASP A 2 4.84 18.04 12.27
C ASP A 2 5.79 17.20 13.15
N GLY A 3 6.90 17.82 13.55
CA GLY A 3 7.95 17.13 14.29
C GLY A 3 8.91 16.25 13.50
N ALA A 4 8.58 15.82 12.29
CA ALA A 4 9.49 15.09 11.41
C ALA A 4 10.43 16.06 10.65
N LYS A 5 11.56 15.53 10.14
CA LYS A 5 12.56 16.34 9.38
C LYS A 5 12.19 16.57 7.91
N VAL A 6 10.94 16.44 7.55
CA VAL A 6 10.40 16.73 6.23
C VAL A 6 9.13 17.56 6.35
N THR A 7 8.88 18.41 5.37
CA THR A 7 7.68 19.27 5.32
C THR A 7 6.60 18.70 4.41
N SER A 8 6.97 17.81 3.51
CA SER A 8 6.05 17.13 2.58
C SER A 8 6.47 15.68 2.37
N ILE A 9 5.51 14.81 2.09
CA ILE A 9 5.74 13.42 1.68
C ILE A 9 6.57 13.34 0.38
N ASP A 10 6.47 14.34 -0.49
CA ASP A 10 7.20 14.40 -1.77
C ASP A 10 8.72 14.48 -1.62
N GLU A 11 9.20 14.88 -0.44
CA GLU A 11 10.62 14.88 -0.13
C GLU A 11 11.16 13.44 0.05
N ILE A 12 10.28 12.47 0.33
CA ILE A 12 10.61 11.05 0.48
C ILE A 12 10.52 10.39 -0.90
N ASN A 13 11.60 10.48 -1.66
CA ASN A 13 11.68 10.01 -3.05
C ASN A 13 12.72 8.90 -3.28
N SER A 14 13.22 8.31 -2.21
CA SER A 14 14.18 7.21 -2.23
C SER A 14 14.16 6.43 -0.93
N PHE A 15 14.66 5.18 -0.96
CA PHE A 15 14.86 4.38 0.26
C PHE A 15 15.76 5.07 1.29
N ALA A 16 16.83 5.71 0.83
CA ALA A 16 17.75 6.42 1.73
C ALA A 16 17.03 7.53 2.50
N LYS A 17 16.16 8.29 1.82
CA LYS A 17 15.38 9.34 2.46
C LYS A 17 14.28 8.78 3.35
N LEU A 18 13.59 7.73 2.93
CA LEU A 18 12.60 7.03 3.76
C LEU A 18 13.24 6.53 5.06
N LYS A 19 14.41 5.87 4.94
CA LYS A 19 15.13 5.37 6.12
C LYS A 19 15.57 6.50 7.05
N GLU A 20 16.11 7.59 6.51
CA GLU A 20 16.50 8.77 7.30
C GLU A 20 15.31 9.30 8.12
N VAL A 21 14.16 9.43 7.49
CA VAL A 21 12.94 9.95 8.14
C VAL A 21 12.39 8.96 9.16
N ALA A 22 12.33 7.68 8.82
CA ALA A 22 11.82 6.65 9.71
C ALA A 22 12.70 6.46 10.95
N ASP A 23 14.02 6.34 10.77
CA ASP A 23 15.00 6.24 11.87
C ASP A 23 14.90 7.47 12.81
N ASP A 24 14.75 8.68 12.24
CA ASP A 24 14.60 9.90 13.02
C ASP A 24 13.31 9.88 13.85
N ILE A 25 12.18 9.53 13.26
CA ILE A 25 10.90 9.40 13.96
C ILE A 25 11.01 8.34 15.06
N GLN A 26 11.53 7.14 14.74
CA GLN A 26 11.70 6.04 15.68
C GLN A 26 12.57 6.43 16.89
N SER A 27 13.59 7.23 16.68
CA SER A 27 14.49 7.68 17.75
C SER A 27 13.90 8.77 18.65
N ARG A 28 12.80 9.44 18.23
CA ARG A 28 12.21 10.60 18.90
C ARG A 28 10.68 10.54 19.00
N LEU A 29 10.10 9.35 19.15
CA LEU A 29 8.65 9.13 19.12
C LEU A 29 7.86 10.12 20.00
N ALA A 30 8.31 10.34 21.26
CA ALA A 30 7.62 11.25 22.17
C ALA A 30 7.63 12.71 21.70
N GLU A 31 8.75 13.19 21.13
CA GLU A 31 8.88 14.56 20.62
C GLU A 31 8.02 14.75 19.36
N VAL A 32 7.99 13.74 18.47
CA VAL A 32 7.19 13.79 17.25
C VAL A 32 5.71 13.72 17.59
N SER A 33 5.29 12.87 18.55
CA SER A 33 3.90 12.81 19.03
C SER A 33 3.46 14.16 19.62
N GLU A 34 4.29 14.79 20.48
CA GLU A 34 3.98 16.09 21.06
C GLU A 34 3.82 17.18 20.00
N ALA A 35 4.67 17.17 18.96
CA ALA A 35 4.60 18.13 17.86
C ALA A 35 3.39 17.91 16.94
N ALA A 36 2.99 16.64 16.73
CA ALA A 36 1.84 16.28 15.90
C ALA A 36 0.50 16.65 16.56
N GLY A 37 0.41 16.52 17.89
CA GLY A 37 -0.80 16.89 18.61
C GLY A 37 -1.18 15.86 19.71
N PRO A 38 -2.06 16.24 20.62
CA PRO A 38 -2.42 15.42 21.78
C PRO A 38 -3.21 14.13 21.43
N GLU A 39 -3.72 14.04 20.23
CA GLU A 39 -4.42 12.87 19.68
C GLU A 39 -3.47 11.76 19.22
N TYR A 40 -2.18 12.05 19.03
CA TYR A 40 -1.18 11.10 18.56
C TYR A 40 -0.34 10.53 19.72
N ASP A 41 -0.14 9.21 19.71
CA ASP A 41 0.70 8.48 20.66
C ASP A 41 1.59 7.48 19.90
N LEU A 42 2.57 8.02 19.17
CA LEU A 42 3.44 7.22 18.31
C LEU A 42 4.21 6.16 19.09
N LYS A 43 4.10 4.92 18.65
CA LYS A 43 4.79 3.73 19.19
C LYS A 43 5.85 3.20 18.23
N GLY A 44 5.79 3.61 16.96
CA GLY A 44 6.77 3.28 15.94
C GLY A 44 6.64 4.16 14.70
N ALA A 45 7.70 4.21 13.89
CA ALA A 45 7.63 4.87 12.60
C ALA A 45 6.71 4.08 11.65
N PHE A 46 6.84 2.75 11.64
CA PHE A 46 5.96 1.85 10.88
C PHE A 46 4.99 1.10 11.80
N THR A 47 3.83 0.73 11.25
CA THR A 47 2.94 -0.23 11.89
C THR A 47 3.64 -1.56 12.13
N SER A 48 3.06 -2.43 12.96
CA SER A 48 3.54 -3.80 13.23
C SER A 48 3.56 -4.71 11.98
N ALA A 49 3.08 -4.20 10.87
CA ALA A 49 3.08 -4.82 9.55
C ALA A 49 2.19 -6.06 9.39
N GLY A 50 1.56 -6.57 10.44
CA GLY A 50 0.64 -7.70 10.34
C GLY A 50 1.32 -8.94 9.75
N MET A 51 2.28 -9.51 10.45
CA MET A 51 3.07 -10.66 9.96
C MET A 51 2.54 -12.02 10.40
N ASP A 52 1.33 -12.09 10.94
CA ASP A 52 0.67 -13.37 11.16
C ASP A 52 0.38 -14.09 9.83
N SER A 53 0.08 -15.37 9.88
CA SER A 53 -0.08 -16.21 8.68
C SER A 53 -1.23 -15.78 7.75
N SER A 54 -2.17 -14.95 8.21
CA SER A 54 -3.28 -14.42 7.42
C SER A 54 -2.94 -13.09 6.74
N SER A 55 -1.96 -12.36 7.24
CA SER A 55 -1.66 -10.98 6.86
C SER A 55 -0.28 -10.76 6.25
N ASP A 56 0.60 -11.76 6.30
CA ASP A 56 1.99 -11.69 5.83
C ASP A 56 2.15 -11.57 4.29
N TRP A 57 1.05 -11.63 3.55
CA TRP A 57 1.03 -11.45 2.09
C TRP A 57 1.61 -10.10 1.67
N ARG A 58 1.56 -9.06 2.52
CA ARG A 58 2.18 -7.75 2.26
C ARG A 58 3.68 -7.87 2.02
N PHE A 59 4.35 -8.72 2.78
CA PHE A 59 5.77 -9.00 2.64
C PHE A 59 6.06 -10.00 1.51
N LYS A 60 5.25 -11.04 1.38
CA LYS A 60 5.44 -12.12 0.40
C LYS A 60 5.12 -11.70 -1.03
N THR A 61 4.19 -10.77 -1.22
CA THR A 61 3.76 -10.32 -2.55
C THR A 61 4.13 -8.87 -2.79
N HIS A 62 3.46 -7.92 -2.19
CA HIS A 62 3.65 -6.50 -2.49
C HIS A 62 5.11 -6.07 -2.36
N LEU A 63 5.76 -6.40 -1.25
CA LEU A 63 7.15 -6.02 -1.05
C LEU A 63 8.11 -6.84 -1.92
N ALA A 64 7.87 -8.14 -2.08
CA ALA A 64 8.71 -9.02 -2.90
C ALA A 64 8.57 -8.76 -4.41
N ASN A 65 7.45 -8.21 -4.87
CA ASN A 65 7.25 -7.88 -6.27
C ASN A 65 8.21 -6.79 -6.78
N LEU A 66 8.61 -5.85 -5.92
CA LEU A 66 9.55 -4.78 -6.31
C LEU A 66 10.91 -5.29 -6.79
N PRO A 67 11.66 -6.09 -6.02
CA PRO A 67 12.94 -6.64 -6.48
C PRO A 67 12.78 -7.50 -7.75
N ILE A 68 11.66 -8.23 -7.90
CA ILE A 68 11.37 -9.01 -9.10
C ILE A 68 11.10 -8.09 -10.29
N TYR A 69 10.30 -7.04 -10.13
CA TYR A 69 10.06 -6.03 -11.17
C TYR A 69 11.37 -5.41 -11.68
N TYR A 70 12.26 -5.00 -10.76
CA TYR A 70 13.53 -4.41 -11.15
C TYR A 70 14.48 -5.41 -11.82
N GLU A 71 14.46 -6.67 -11.39
CA GLU A 71 15.21 -7.75 -12.06
C GLU A 71 14.70 -7.95 -13.50
N TYR A 72 13.38 -8.04 -13.69
CA TYR A 72 12.78 -8.19 -15.02
C TYR A 72 13.09 -6.99 -15.92
N LYS A 73 13.01 -5.79 -15.38
CA LYS A 73 13.33 -4.55 -16.11
C LYS A 73 14.81 -4.53 -16.53
N ALA A 74 15.72 -4.90 -15.65
CA ALA A 74 17.15 -4.96 -15.94
C ALA A 74 17.49 -6.04 -16.99
N ASP A 75 16.81 -7.18 -16.95
CA ASP A 75 16.98 -8.28 -17.89
C ASP A 75 16.22 -8.09 -19.22
N GLY A 76 15.29 -7.14 -19.29
CA GLY A 76 14.44 -6.92 -20.46
C GLY A 76 13.44 -8.05 -20.73
N ILE A 77 12.95 -8.71 -19.67
CA ILE A 77 12.00 -9.84 -19.74
C ILE A 77 10.70 -9.53 -19.04
N GLY A 78 9.63 -10.25 -19.36
CA GLY A 78 8.31 -10.14 -18.70
C GLY A 78 7.94 -11.35 -17.85
N SER A 79 8.75 -12.43 -17.90
CA SER A 79 8.54 -13.65 -17.11
C SER A 79 9.79 -14.51 -17.10
N THR A 80 9.91 -15.39 -16.11
CA THR A 80 11.01 -16.38 -16.01
C THR A 80 10.56 -17.61 -15.26
N ASP A 81 11.16 -18.76 -15.52
CA ASP A 81 10.95 -20.00 -14.74
C ASP A 81 11.65 -19.94 -13.38
N ALA A 82 12.66 -19.06 -13.21
CA ALA A 82 13.36 -18.88 -11.95
C ALA A 82 13.97 -17.46 -11.86
N ILE A 83 13.68 -16.77 -10.76
CA ILE A 83 14.28 -15.48 -10.43
C ILE A 83 15.77 -15.68 -10.04
N LYS A 84 16.61 -14.68 -10.35
CA LYS A 84 18.04 -14.69 -10.02
C LYS A 84 18.31 -14.19 -8.60
N GLY A 85 17.43 -13.35 -8.07
CA GLY A 85 17.61 -12.69 -6.78
C GLY A 85 18.58 -11.49 -6.86
N THR A 86 18.68 -10.84 -8.01
CA THR A 86 19.60 -9.71 -8.24
C THR A 86 19.43 -8.60 -7.20
N TYR A 87 18.19 -8.34 -6.77
CA TYR A 87 17.85 -7.28 -5.80
C TYR A 87 17.44 -7.82 -4.42
N LEU A 88 17.98 -8.98 -4.03
CA LEU A 88 17.67 -9.60 -2.73
C LEU A 88 18.14 -8.73 -1.55
N ASP A 89 19.29 -8.07 -1.66
CA ASP A 89 19.79 -7.15 -0.62
C ASP A 89 18.90 -5.92 -0.49
N ASN A 90 18.33 -5.42 -1.60
CA ASN A 90 17.36 -4.34 -1.60
C ASN A 90 16.06 -4.76 -0.90
N TYR A 91 15.58 -5.97 -1.17
CA TYR A 91 14.44 -6.54 -0.46
C TYR A 91 14.70 -6.68 1.04
N LYS A 92 15.89 -7.17 1.41
CA LYS A 92 16.28 -7.32 2.81
C LYS A 92 16.31 -5.98 3.55
N GLN A 93 16.87 -4.93 2.95
CA GLN A 93 17.00 -3.65 3.66
C GLN A 93 15.65 -2.97 3.96
N ILE A 94 14.67 -3.05 3.05
CA ILE A 94 13.33 -2.51 3.32
C ILE A 94 12.57 -3.40 4.32
N TRP A 95 12.74 -4.72 4.24
CA TRP A 95 12.21 -5.65 5.24
C TRP A 95 12.76 -5.33 6.64
N ASP A 96 14.07 -5.18 6.74
CA ASP A 96 14.72 -4.83 8.01
C ASP A 96 14.17 -3.51 8.54
N LEU A 97 14.04 -2.47 7.72
CA LEU A 97 13.50 -1.17 8.13
C LEU A 97 12.09 -1.30 8.71
N TYR A 98 11.19 -2.01 8.02
CA TYR A 98 9.82 -2.21 8.48
C TYR A 98 9.71 -3.00 9.78
N THR A 99 10.68 -3.87 10.06
CA THR A 99 10.66 -4.73 11.25
C THR A 99 11.42 -4.12 12.44
N THR A 100 12.39 -3.24 12.19
CA THR A 100 13.15 -2.56 13.26
C THR A 100 12.47 -1.29 13.77
N ASP A 101 11.84 -0.52 12.87
CA ASP A 101 11.20 0.76 13.19
C ASP A 101 9.68 0.60 13.37
N SER A 102 9.29 -0.56 13.86
CA SER A 102 7.91 -0.97 14.07
C SER A 102 7.35 -0.51 15.43
N THR A 103 6.04 -0.50 15.54
CA THR A 103 5.30 -0.26 16.80
C THR A 103 5.54 -1.31 17.87
N CYS A 104 6.10 -2.47 17.52
CA CYS A 104 6.36 -3.55 18.47
C CYS A 104 7.71 -4.23 18.20
N GLU A 105 8.21 -4.91 19.24
CA GLU A 105 9.42 -5.74 19.15
C GLU A 105 9.31 -6.82 18.06
N GLY A 106 10.42 -7.08 17.35
CA GLY A 106 10.46 -8.07 16.27
C GLY A 106 9.95 -9.46 16.64
N SER A 107 10.11 -9.86 17.90
CA SER A 107 9.59 -11.14 18.43
C SER A 107 8.04 -11.21 18.48
N MET A 108 7.36 -10.05 18.46
CA MET A 108 5.90 -9.95 18.52
C MET A 108 5.26 -9.89 17.14
N LEU A 109 6.02 -9.57 16.10
CA LEU A 109 5.48 -9.34 14.74
C LEU A 109 4.66 -10.52 14.21
N ALA A 110 5.10 -11.77 14.48
CA ALA A 110 4.39 -12.97 14.02
C ALA A 110 3.00 -13.17 14.68
N SER A 111 2.71 -12.45 15.75
CA SER A 111 1.40 -12.47 16.43
C SER A 111 0.51 -11.29 16.07
N LYS A 112 1.04 -10.31 15.33
CA LYS A 112 0.31 -9.12 14.90
C LYS A 112 -0.45 -9.38 13.61
N THR A 113 -1.74 -9.07 13.63
CA THR A 113 -2.64 -9.23 12.49
C THR A 113 -2.67 -7.99 11.60
N GLY A 114 -3.28 -8.10 10.41
CA GLY A 114 -3.57 -6.95 9.56
C GLY A 114 -4.48 -5.94 10.24
N ASP A 115 -5.43 -6.41 11.05
CA ASP A 115 -6.34 -5.54 11.81
C ASP A 115 -5.57 -4.76 12.89
N ASP A 116 -4.60 -5.39 13.58
CA ASP A 116 -3.71 -4.67 14.51
C ASP A 116 -2.96 -3.55 13.78
N ALA A 117 -2.35 -3.82 12.62
CA ALA A 117 -1.61 -2.84 11.85
C ALA A 117 -2.50 -1.69 11.36
N THR A 118 -3.73 -1.99 10.92
CA THR A 118 -4.70 -0.99 10.50
C THR A 118 -5.17 -0.13 11.68
N ALA A 119 -5.37 -0.73 12.85
CA ALA A 119 -5.72 0.00 14.06
C ALA A 119 -4.59 0.93 14.51
N GLU A 120 -3.34 0.48 14.44
CA GLU A 120 -2.16 1.28 14.82
C GLU A 120 -2.06 2.58 13.98
N ILE A 121 -2.21 2.49 12.67
CA ILE A 121 -2.24 3.71 11.83
C ILE A 121 -3.49 4.55 12.09
N GLY A 122 -4.66 3.95 12.14
CA GLY A 122 -5.93 4.66 12.33
C GLY A 122 -6.06 5.37 13.68
N LEU A 123 -5.33 4.90 14.70
CA LEU A 123 -5.27 5.51 16.04
C LEU A 123 -4.09 6.50 16.22
N GLY A 124 -3.32 6.77 15.15
CA GLY A 124 -2.18 7.68 15.22
C GLY A 124 -1.00 7.11 16.01
N GLU A 125 -0.84 5.79 16.09
CA GLU A 125 0.26 5.11 16.77
C GLU A 125 1.47 4.85 15.87
N ALA A 126 1.34 5.04 14.55
CA ALA A 126 2.39 4.91 13.54
C ALA A 126 2.23 5.95 12.44
N VAL A 127 3.33 6.25 11.72
CA VAL A 127 3.36 7.21 10.62
C VAL A 127 3.25 6.52 9.26
N PHE A 128 3.86 5.36 9.10
CA PHE A 128 3.92 4.61 7.84
C PHE A 128 3.18 3.27 7.96
N TYR A 129 2.38 2.99 6.92
CA TYR A 129 1.67 1.73 6.79
C TYR A 129 1.77 1.20 5.37
N GLN A 130 2.35 0.04 5.18
CA GLN A 130 2.42 -0.62 3.88
C GLN A 130 1.11 -1.35 3.61
N ASN A 131 0.27 -0.77 2.76
CA ASN A 131 -1.02 -1.33 2.36
C ASN A 131 -1.47 -0.71 1.01
N GLY A 132 -2.74 -0.88 0.65
CA GLY A 132 -3.34 -0.33 -0.57
C GLY A 132 -4.48 0.63 -0.29
N THR A 133 -5.05 1.20 -1.35
CA THR A 133 -6.14 2.19 -1.28
C THR A 133 -7.39 1.68 -0.56
N TRP A 134 -7.63 0.37 -0.55
CA TRP A 134 -8.75 -0.28 0.15
C TRP A 134 -8.73 -0.11 1.68
N ALA A 135 -7.56 0.21 2.26
CA ALA A 135 -7.44 0.42 3.70
C ALA A 135 -8.05 1.76 4.18
N TYR A 136 -8.38 2.67 3.27
CA TYR A 136 -8.84 4.01 3.60
C TYR A 136 -10.01 4.02 4.59
N ASN A 137 -11.08 3.28 4.28
CA ASN A 137 -12.29 3.28 5.13
C ASN A 137 -11.99 2.77 6.55
N ASP A 138 -11.19 1.72 6.70
CA ASP A 138 -10.85 1.15 8.00
C ASP A 138 -9.98 2.12 8.82
N ILE A 139 -9.06 2.83 8.17
CA ILE A 139 -8.22 3.86 8.81
C ILE A 139 -9.09 5.02 9.31
N ILE A 140 -9.94 5.59 8.46
CA ILE A 140 -10.79 6.74 8.83
C ILE A 140 -11.84 6.36 9.88
N ASN A 141 -12.38 5.16 9.83
CA ASN A 141 -13.37 4.68 10.81
C ASN A 141 -12.78 4.53 12.22
N ALA A 142 -11.48 4.51 12.40
CA ALA A 142 -10.85 4.58 13.73
C ALA A 142 -11.07 5.95 14.41
N GLY A 143 -11.36 7.01 13.63
CA GLY A 143 -11.89 8.28 14.12
C GLY A 143 -10.85 9.27 14.67
N VAL A 144 -9.56 9.01 14.48
CA VAL A 144 -8.46 9.92 14.86
C VAL A 144 -7.96 10.70 13.64
N LEU A 145 -7.70 10.01 12.53
CA LEU A 145 -7.19 10.61 11.30
C LEU A 145 -8.32 11.14 10.40
N THR A 146 -8.00 12.17 9.63
CA THR A 146 -8.84 12.78 8.59
C THR A 146 -8.16 12.64 7.22
N ASP A 147 -8.84 13.06 6.16
CA ASP A 147 -8.28 13.07 4.80
C ASP A 147 -7.00 13.89 4.70
N ASP A 148 -6.91 14.99 5.46
CA ASP A 148 -5.75 15.87 5.46
C ASP A 148 -4.49 15.23 6.11
N ASP A 149 -4.69 14.16 6.89
CA ASP A 149 -3.61 13.42 7.55
C ASP A 149 -3.07 12.27 6.68
N LEU A 150 -3.76 11.92 5.59
CA LEU A 150 -3.45 10.76 4.78
C LEU A 150 -2.81 11.13 3.45
N GLY A 151 -1.77 10.39 3.10
CA GLY A 151 -1.14 10.41 1.80
C GLY A 151 -0.68 9.01 1.39
N MET A 152 -0.27 8.86 0.14
CA MET A 152 0.26 7.60 -0.36
C MET A 152 1.55 7.87 -1.11
N MET A 153 2.54 7.02 -0.92
CA MET A 153 3.85 7.14 -1.55
C MET A 153 4.32 5.79 -2.10
N PRO A 154 5.23 5.79 -3.10
CA PRO A 154 5.83 4.54 -3.59
C PRO A 154 6.62 3.81 -2.49
N ILE A 155 6.73 2.49 -2.65
CA ILE A 155 7.66 1.68 -1.85
C ILE A 155 9.04 1.77 -2.50
N TYR A 156 9.99 2.38 -1.82
CA TYR A 156 11.38 2.51 -2.28
C TYR A 156 12.24 1.41 -1.68
N ILE A 157 13.12 0.80 -2.50
CA ILE A 157 13.99 -0.31 -2.08
C ILE A 157 15.48 -0.05 -2.30
N GLY A 158 15.86 1.17 -2.66
CA GLY A 158 17.26 1.57 -2.84
C GLY A 158 17.87 1.13 -4.18
N VAL A 159 17.09 1.17 -5.24
CA VAL A 159 17.57 0.92 -6.61
C VAL A 159 17.81 2.23 -7.35
N ASP A 160 18.76 2.23 -8.29
CA ASP A 160 19.04 3.41 -9.10
C ASP A 160 17.81 3.82 -9.93
N GLY A 161 17.48 5.12 -9.88
CA GLY A 161 16.35 5.67 -10.64
C GLY A 161 14.99 5.52 -9.96
N GLU A 162 14.93 5.04 -8.72
CA GLU A 162 13.67 4.88 -7.98
C GLU A 162 12.95 6.21 -7.69
N GLU A 163 13.66 7.34 -7.76
CA GLU A 163 13.06 8.67 -7.66
C GLU A 163 12.04 8.97 -8.78
N ASN A 164 12.08 8.20 -9.88
CA ASN A 164 11.13 8.28 -10.98
C ASN A 164 9.98 7.26 -10.87
N GLN A 165 9.99 6.46 -9.82
CA GLN A 165 8.98 5.44 -9.55
C GLN A 165 7.67 6.08 -9.09
N GLY A 166 6.55 5.59 -9.63
CA GLY A 166 5.20 5.84 -9.13
C GLY A 166 4.73 4.74 -8.19
N LEU A 167 3.44 4.73 -7.88
CA LEU A 167 2.85 3.74 -7.00
C LEU A 167 2.88 2.34 -7.63
N CYS A 168 2.87 1.32 -6.78
CA CYS A 168 2.67 -0.06 -7.20
C CYS A 168 1.23 -0.24 -7.65
N THR A 169 1.05 -0.80 -8.83
CA THR A 169 -0.26 -1.14 -9.39
C THR A 169 -0.21 -2.56 -9.95
N GLY A 170 -1.32 -3.26 -9.90
CA GLY A 170 -1.42 -4.60 -10.46
C GLY A 170 -2.87 -5.03 -10.56
N SER A 171 -3.16 -6.00 -11.43
CA SER A 171 -4.47 -6.64 -11.49
C SER A 171 -4.45 -7.85 -10.57
N GLU A 172 -5.08 -7.71 -9.42
CA GLU A 172 -5.32 -8.77 -8.46
C GLU A 172 -6.80 -9.13 -8.40
N ASN A 173 -7.17 -10.20 -7.73
CA ASN A 173 -8.57 -10.59 -7.51
C ASN A 173 -9.37 -10.81 -8.80
N TYR A 174 -9.00 -11.86 -9.54
CA TYR A 174 -9.70 -12.25 -10.77
C TYR A 174 -11.03 -12.97 -10.46
N TRP A 175 -12.04 -12.65 -11.24
CA TRP A 175 -13.29 -13.41 -11.23
C TRP A 175 -13.19 -14.61 -12.18
N CYS A 176 -13.66 -15.74 -11.71
CA CYS A 176 -13.70 -16.97 -12.49
C CYS A 176 -15.13 -17.47 -12.63
N VAL A 177 -15.51 -17.87 -13.85
CA VAL A 177 -16.78 -18.50 -14.11
C VAL A 177 -16.59 -20.02 -14.07
N ASN A 178 -17.41 -20.75 -13.30
CA ASN A 178 -17.36 -22.21 -13.26
C ASN A 178 -17.89 -22.81 -14.57
N LYS A 179 -16.98 -23.25 -15.44
CA LYS A 179 -17.32 -23.85 -16.74
C LYS A 179 -18.13 -25.15 -16.67
N ASN A 180 -18.23 -25.76 -15.48
CA ASN A 180 -18.98 -26.99 -15.28
C ASN A 180 -20.38 -26.76 -14.67
N ALA A 181 -20.78 -25.50 -14.46
CA ALA A 181 -22.13 -25.14 -14.04
C ALA A 181 -23.12 -25.29 -15.21
N SER A 182 -24.42 -25.19 -14.93
CA SER A 182 -25.42 -25.16 -15.99
C SER A 182 -25.27 -23.89 -16.87
N GLU A 183 -25.74 -23.94 -18.10
CA GLU A 183 -25.72 -22.76 -18.99
C GLU A 183 -26.47 -21.56 -18.35
N GLU A 184 -27.56 -21.83 -17.64
CA GLU A 184 -28.36 -20.81 -16.93
C GLU A 184 -27.56 -20.16 -15.80
N ASP A 185 -26.85 -20.96 -14.99
CA ASP A 185 -26.01 -20.44 -13.90
C ASP A 185 -24.80 -19.66 -14.44
N ILE A 186 -24.19 -20.12 -15.53
CA ILE A 186 -23.10 -19.40 -16.20
C ILE A 186 -23.59 -18.04 -16.67
N GLN A 187 -24.76 -17.99 -17.36
CA GLN A 187 -25.31 -16.74 -17.84
C GLN A 187 -25.68 -15.79 -16.68
N ALA A 188 -26.32 -16.31 -15.64
CA ALA A 188 -26.62 -15.50 -14.44
C ALA A 188 -25.34 -14.93 -13.80
N THR A 189 -24.25 -15.70 -13.74
CA THR A 189 -22.95 -15.24 -13.23
C THR A 189 -22.40 -14.09 -14.10
N LEU A 190 -22.45 -14.25 -15.42
CA LEU A 190 -21.98 -13.21 -16.34
C LEU A 190 -22.85 -11.93 -16.27
N ASP A 191 -24.15 -12.09 -16.14
CA ASP A 191 -25.08 -10.97 -15.98
C ASP A 191 -24.82 -10.22 -14.67
N PHE A 192 -24.54 -10.93 -13.57
CA PHE A 192 -24.14 -10.33 -12.31
C PHE A 192 -22.81 -9.58 -12.42
N MET A 193 -21.78 -10.21 -13.00
CA MET A 193 -20.49 -9.56 -13.23
C MET A 193 -20.64 -8.26 -14.03
N LYS A 194 -21.46 -8.31 -15.09
CA LYS A 194 -21.76 -7.15 -15.92
C LYS A 194 -22.48 -6.07 -15.12
N TRP A 195 -23.49 -6.45 -14.33
CA TRP A 195 -24.21 -5.51 -13.47
C TRP A 195 -23.26 -4.80 -12.49
N VAL A 196 -22.35 -5.52 -11.86
CA VAL A 196 -21.37 -4.96 -10.89
C VAL A 196 -20.51 -3.86 -11.55
N VAL A 197 -20.10 -4.03 -12.81
CA VAL A 197 -19.17 -3.10 -13.46
C VAL A 197 -19.84 -2.05 -14.35
N GLU A 198 -21.14 -2.20 -14.68
CA GLU A 198 -21.83 -1.28 -15.58
C GLU A 198 -22.95 -0.47 -14.90
N SER A 199 -23.59 -1.01 -13.84
CA SER A 199 -24.64 -0.29 -13.14
C SER A 199 -24.07 0.80 -12.22
N ASP A 200 -24.86 1.85 -11.99
CA ASP A 200 -24.49 2.90 -11.04
C ASP A 200 -24.30 2.35 -9.62
N GLU A 201 -25.19 1.44 -9.21
CA GLU A 201 -25.14 0.82 -7.89
C GLU A 201 -23.91 -0.08 -7.72
N GLY A 202 -23.59 -0.94 -8.69
CA GLY A 202 -22.42 -1.81 -8.65
C GLY A 202 -21.12 -1.00 -8.64
N ARG A 203 -21.04 0.06 -9.46
CA ARG A 203 -19.88 0.96 -9.47
C ARG A 203 -19.72 1.71 -8.15
N ASP A 204 -20.80 2.20 -7.55
CA ASP A 204 -20.78 2.84 -6.24
C ASP A 204 -20.28 1.89 -5.15
N MET A 205 -20.78 0.65 -5.15
CA MET A 205 -20.32 -0.38 -4.22
C MET A 205 -18.82 -0.64 -4.33
N LEU A 206 -18.30 -0.85 -5.54
CA LEU A 206 -16.88 -1.13 -5.74
C LEU A 206 -15.98 0.07 -5.41
N ALA A 207 -16.33 1.25 -5.90
CA ALA A 207 -15.49 2.43 -5.76
C ALA A 207 -15.60 3.08 -4.38
N ASN A 208 -16.81 3.42 -3.93
CA ASN A 208 -17.00 4.23 -2.72
C ASN A 208 -17.13 3.40 -1.45
N GLN A 209 -17.82 2.24 -1.52
CA GLN A 209 -18.04 1.45 -0.31
C GLN A 209 -16.86 0.51 -0.04
N MET A 210 -16.23 -0.04 -1.08
CA MET A 210 -15.10 -0.96 -0.97
C MET A 210 -13.74 -0.30 -1.23
N GLY A 211 -13.69 0.92 -1.76
CA GLY A 211 -12.46 1.68 -2.01
C GLY A 211 -11.58 1.11 -3.14
N PHE A 212 -12.16 0.31 -4.06
CA PHE A 212 -11.40 -0.29 -5.14
C PHE A 212 -11.20 0.68 -6.31
N VAL A 213 -9.97 0.73 -6.81
CA VAL A 213 -9.64 1.26 -8.12
C VAL A 213 -9.67 0.09 -9.11
N THR A 214 -10.55 0.14 -10.09
CA THR A 214 -10.77 -0.98 -11.02
C THR A 214 -10.27 -0.66 -12.43
N PRO A 215 -9.82 -1.66 -13.24
CA PRO A 215 -9.30 -1.44 -14.58
C PRO A 215 -10.40 -1.33 -15.65
N PHE A 216 -11.66 -1.34 -15.26
CA PHE A 216 -12.77 -1.30 -16.23
C PHE A 216 -12.99 0.12 -16.78
N THR A 217 -13.20 0.23 -18.07
CA THR A 217 -13.46 1.53 -18.75
C THR A 217 -14.70 2.26 -18.23
N THR A 218 -15.67 1.53 -17.68
CA THR A 218 -16.87 2.08 -17.04
C THR A 218 -16.58 2.85 -15.76
N PHE A 219 -15.36 2.75 -15.21
CA PHE A 219 -14.89 3.49 -14.05
C PHE A 219 -13.94 4.65 -14.39
N ALA A 220 -13.73 4.97 -15.68
CA ALA A 220 -12.78 6.01 -16.08
C ALA A 220 -13.08 7.36 -15.40
N ASP A 221 -14.37 7.69 -15.21
CA ASP A 221 -14.83 8.91 -14.54
C ASP A 221 -15.44 8.62 -13.16
N TYR A 222 -15.15 7.45 -12.58
CA TYR A 222 -15.77 6.99 -11.33
C TYR A 222 -14.69 6.44 -10.38
N LEU A 223 -13.91 7.36 -9.83
CA LEU A 223 -12.86 7.04 -8.86
C LEU A 223 -13.33 7.37 -7.44
N PRO A 224 -12.92 6.58 -6.43
CA PRO A 224 -13.16 6.93 -5.04
C PRO A 224 -12.63 8.32 -4.72
N ASP A 225 -13.44 9.12 -4.04
CA ASP A 225 -13.06 10.47 -3.59
C ASP A 225 -12.33 10.38 -2.25
N ASN A 226 -11.07 9.93 -2.29
CA ASN A 226 -10.22 9.87 -1.12
C ASN A 226 -8.76 10.22 -1.46
N PRO A 227 -7.93 10.66 -0.50
CA PRO A 227 -6.56 11.12 -0.73
C PRO A 227 -5.63 10.03 -1.29
N LEU A 228 -5.84 8.76 -0.93
CA LEU A 228 -4.98 7.66 -1.38
C LEU A 228 -5.16 7.41 -2.89
N VAL A 229 -6.38 7.52 -3.39
CA VAL A 229 -6.66 7.38 -4.83
C VAL A 229 -6.17 8.62 -5.60
N LYS A 230 -6.36 9.82 -5.04
CA LYS A 230 -5.86 11.07 -5.63
C LYS A 230 -4.34 11.05 -5.80
N ALA A 231 -3.60 10.54 -4.83
CA ALA A 231 -2.15 10.41 -4.91
C ALA A 231 -1.68 9.63 -6.15
N ASN A 232 -2.41 8.59 -6.57
CA ASN A 232 -2.06 7.85 -7.80
C ASN A 232 -2.16 8.73 -9.06
N ALA A 233 -3.17 9.58 -9.16
CA ALA A 233 -3.30 10.54 -10.26
C ALA A 233 -2.15 11.56 -10.24
N GLU A 234 -1.79 12.09 -9.07
CA GLU A 234 -0.71 13.05 -8.88
C GLU A 234 0.65 12.49 -9.31
N TYR A 235 0.99 11.25 -8.93
CA TYR A 235 2.21 10.59 -9.40
C TYR A 235 2.20 10.39 -10.92
N THR A 236 1.06 10.05 -11.51
CA THR A 236 0.92 9.88 -12.96
C THR A 236 1.09 11.21 -13.69
N GLU A 237 0.47 12.27 -13.23
CA GLU A 237 0.59 13.63 -13.77
C GLU A 237 2.02 14.17 -13.64
N ALA A 238 2.73 13.83 -12.56
CA ALA A 238 4.14 14.15 -12.36
C ALA A 238 5.08 13.32 -13.26
N GLY A 239 4.55 12.45 -14.12
CA GLY A 239 5.31 11.63 -15.06
C GLY A 239 6.07 10.47 -14.40
N LYS A 240 5.69 10.08 -13.19
CA LYS A 240 6.27 8.91 -12.51
C LYS A 240 5.81 7.62 -13.16
N THR A 241 6.69 6.63 -13.20
CA THR A 241 6.41 5.33 -13.80
C THR A 241 5.84 4.38 -12.76
N PRO A 242 4.58 3.92 -12.89
CA PRO A 242 4.03 2.94 -11.95
C PRO A 242 4.80 1.62 -12.02
N VAL A 243 4.93 0.97 -10.87
CA VAL A 243 5.44 -0.40 -10.79
C VAL A 243 4.28 -1.35 -11.02
N SER A 244 4.34 -2.11 -12.11
CA SER A 244 3.31 -3.08 -12.50
C SER A 244 3.95 -4.43 -12.79
N TRP A 245 3.37 -5.52 -12.31
CA TRP A 245 3.83 -6.90 -12.48
C TRP A 245 2.69 -7.82 -12.93
#